data_8d904e0f061514440dbfd61d80916c33
#
_entry.id   8d904e0f061514440dbfd61d80916c33
#
_cell.length_a   1.000
_cell.length_b   1.000
_cell.length_c   1.000
_cell.angle_alpha   90.00
_cell.angle_beta   90.00
_cell.angle_gamma   90.00
#
_symmetry.space_group_name_H-M   'P 1'
#
loop_
_entity.id
_entity.type
_entity.pdbx_description
1 polymer ?
#
loop_
_entity_poly.entity_id
_entity_poly.type
_entity_poly.pdbx_seq_one_letter_code
_entity_poly.pdbx_strand_id
1 'polypeptide(L)'
;GLAENAICYARNVQNSFPNIEQPVVLSHRRVIYPNVRLNFYNPLNLIFDLEVRDIGEYLKSMFFQEHEGALIDLKAYIDLKKPDAYSSSMLFARLLYPSYYFDLHERIMEADEKEEKLLSIIDQVEAYELFLKKAWQLLNAHCAIEPLAWILKEES
;
A
#
# COMPACT_ATOMS: atom_id res chain seq x y z
N GLY A 1 -4.69 14.09 -6.74
CA GLY A 1 -5.29 12.77 -6.44
C GLY A 1 -4.40 11.92 -5.54
N LEU A 2 -4.80 10.67 -5.26
CA LEU A 2 -4.06 9.78 -4.34
C LEU A 2 -2.61 9.55 -4.75
N ALA A 3 -2.33 9.41 -6.05
CA ALA A 3 -0.96 9.22 -6.54
C ALA A 3 -0.05 10.41 -6.22
N GLU A 4 -0.52 11.64 -6.42
CA GLU A 4 0.22 12.86 -6.08
C GLU A 4 0.46 12.96 -4.58
N ASN A 5 -0.59 12.68 -3.77
CA ASN A 5 -0.48 12.63 -2.32
C ASN A 5 0.58 11.60 -1.88
N ALA A 6 0.59 10.41 -2.47
CA ALA A 6 1.56 9.36 -2.17
C ALA A 6 3.00 9.80 -2.48
N ILE A 7 3.23 10.42 -3.65
CA ILE A 7 4.55 10.91 -4.06
C ILE A 7 5.02 12.03 -3.14
N CYS A 8 4.16 13.01 -2.86
CA CYS A 8 4.49 14.12 -1.96
C CYS A 8 4.78 13.61 -0.54
N TYR A 9 3.95 12.69 -0.05
CA TYR A 9 4.13 12.08 1.26
C TYR A 9 5.48 11.34 1.37
N ALA A 10 5.77 10.46 0.40
CA ALA A 10 7.04 9.72 0.38
C ALA A 10 8.25 10.65 0.34
N ARG A 11 8.19 11.74 -0.44
CA ARG A 11 9.25 12.76 -0.51
C ARG A 11 9.43 13.47 0.83
N ASN A 12 8.35 13.86 1.50
CA ASN A 12 8.40 14.49 2.81
C ASN A 12 9.03 13.55 3.85
N VAL A 13 8.65 12.27 3.83
CA VAL A 13 9.25 11.25 4.70
C VAL A 13 10.76 11.14 4.44
N GLN A 14 11.20 11.03 3.20
CA GLN A 14 12.62 10.99 2.87
C GLN A 14 13.38 12.22 3.36
N ASN A 15 12.80 13.40 3.22
CA ASN A 15 13.39 14.65 3.71
C ASN A 15 13.46 14.72 5.24
N SER A 16 12.49 14.14 5.94
CA SER A 16 12.45 14.10 7.40
C SER A 16 13.45 13.10 8.01
N PHE A 17 13.91 12.14 7.21
CA PHE A 17 14.86 11.11 7.63
C PHE A 17 16.11 11.04 6.72
N PRO A 18 16.89 12.14 6.58
CA PRO A 18 17.94 12.24 5.56
C PRO A 18 19.13 11.30 5.79
N ASN A 19 19.32 10.78 7.00
CA ASN A 19 20.47 9.97 7.39
C ASN A 19 20.11 8.50 7.65
N ILE A 20 18.90 8.07 7.32
CA ILE A 20 18.53 6.66 7.45
C ILE A 20 19.11 5.89 6.27
N GLU A 21 20.00 4.93 6.57
CA GLU A 21 20.33 3.87 5.63
C GLU A 21 19.05 3.05 5.36
N GLN A 22 18.54 3.20 4.16
CA GLN A 22 17.33 2.48 3.77
C GLN A 22 17.70 1.02 3.53
N PRO A 23 17.18 0.06 4.30
CA PRO A 23 17.44 -1.34 4.03
C PRO A 23 16.76 -1.73 2.73
N VAL A 24 17.54 -1.80 1.67
CA VAL A 24 17.10 -2.35 0.39
C VAL A 24 17.23 -3.86 0.50
N VAL A 25 16.12 -4.54 0.32
CA VAL A 25 16.01 -5.99 0.38
C VAL A 25 15.56 -6.56 -0.97
N LEU A 26 15.73 -7.84 -1.15
CA LEU A 26 15.16 -8.56 -2.27
C LEU A 26 13.66 -8.68 -2.05
N SER A 27 12.89 -7.94 -2.84
CA SER A 27 11.44 -7.85 -2.79
C SER A 27 10.81 -8.42 -4.05
N HIS A 28 9.50 -8.61 -4.05
CA HIS A 28 8.77 -9.06 -5.22
C HIS A 28 8.19 -7.87 -5.98
N ARG A 29 8.28 -7.92 -7.31
CA ARG A 29 7.70 -6.88 -8.17
C ARG A 29 6.19 -6.77 -7.97
N ARG A 30 5.53 -7.94 -7.76
CA ARG A 30 4.08 -8.03 -7.49
C ARG A 30 3.82 -9.11 -6.44
N VAL A 31 3.13 -8.74 -5.39
CA VAL A 31 2.58 -9.66 -4.40
C VAL A 31 1.07 -9.54 -4.50
N ILE A 32 0.41 -10.59 -5.00
CA ILE A 32 -1.03 -10.59 -5.25
C ILE A 32 -1.69 -11.68 -4.41
N TYR A 33 -2.59 -11.28 -3.52
CA TYR A 33 -3.49 -12.20 -2.81
C TYR A 33 -4.52 -12.80 -3.78
N PRO A 34 -4.94 -14.06 -3.66
CA PRO A 34 -4.43 -15.11 -2.78
C PRO A 34 -3.21 -15.88 -3.32
N ASN A 35 -2.76 -15.56 -4.53
CA ASN A 35 -1.73 -16.33 -5.26
C ASN A 35 -0.29 -15.95 -4.89
N VAL A 36 -0.04 -15.55 -3.66
CA VAL A 36 1.27 -15.09 -3.18
C VAL A 36 2.37 -16.11 -3.50
N ARG A 37 2.12 -17.40 -3.27
CA ARG A 37 3.12 -18.46 -3.47
C ARG A 37 3.61 -18.60 -4.91
N LEU A 38 2.74 -18.38 -5.90
CA LEU A 38 3.10 -18.49 -7.31
C LEU A 38 4.06 -17.37 -7.75
N ASN A 39 3.93 -16.20 -7.13
CA ASN A 39 4.79 -15.05 -7.41
C ASN A 39 6.18 -15.18 -6.79
N PHE A 40 6.33 -15.86 -5.65
CA PHE A 40 7.61 -16.04 -4.97
C PHE A 40 8.64 -16.84 -5.77
N TYR A 41 8.20 -17.77 -6.61
CA TYR A 41 9.09 -18.65 -7.35
C TYR A 41 9.47 -18.15 -8.75
N ASN A 42 8.95 -17.00 -9.19
CA ASN A 42 9.31 -16.44 -10.48
C ASN A 42 10.46 -15.43 -10.34
N PRO A 43 11.69 -15.76 -10.77
CA PRO A 43 12.86 -14.89 -10.62
C PRO A 43 12.73 -13.56 -11.37
N LEU A 44 11.90 -13.48 -12.41
CA LEU A 44 11.62 -12.24 -13.14
C LEU A 44 10.81 -11.23 -12.34
N ASN A 45 10.19 -11.67 -11.23
CA ASN A 45 9.44 -10.82 -10.32
C ASN A 45 10.27 -10.31 -9.14
N LEU A 46 11.56 -10.65 -9.08
CA LEU A 46 12.44 -10.17 -8.00
C LEU A 46 13.03 -8.81 -8.36
N ILE A 47 13.00 -7.92 -7.39
CA ILE A 47 13.58 -6.57 -7.47
C ILE A 47 14.22 -6.19 -6.14
N PHE A 48 15.11 -5.21 -6.16
CA PHE A 48 15.62 -4.59 -4.93
C PHE A 48 14.75 -3.37 -4.61
N ASP A 49 14.11 -3.37 -3.43
CA ASP A 49 13.26 -2.27 -2.95
C ASP A 49 13.22 -2.26 -1.41
N LEU A 50 12.49 -1.33 -0.83
CA LEU A 50 12.26 -1.27 0.61
C LEU A 50 11.49 -2.50 1.11
N GLU A 51 11.81 -2.98 2.31
CA GLU A 51 11.15 -4.13 2.94
C GLU A 51 9.62 -4.00 2.97
N VAL A 52 9.12 -2.78 3.16
CA VAL A 52 7.68 -2.50 3.24
C VAL A 52 6.92 -2.64 1.91
N ARG A 53 7.62 -2.86 0.79
CA ARG A 53 6.99 -2.99 -0.52
C ARG A 53 6.04 -4.17 -0.57
N ASP A 54 6.53 -5.34 -0.22
CA ASP A 54 5.76 -6.59 -0.37
C ASP A 54 4.49 -6.57 0.46
N ILE A 55 4.58 -6.10 1.71
CA ILE A 55 3.40 -5.97 2.57
C ILE A 55 2.42 -4.91 2.04
N GLY A 56 2.92 -3.78 1.54
CA GLY A 56 2.07 -2.73 0.96
C GLY A 56 1.27 -3.22 -0.25
N GLU A 57 1.91 -3.93 -1.19
CA GLU A 57 1.24 -4.51 -2.36
C GLU A 57 0.26 -5.63 -1.97
N TYR A 58 0.65 -6.49 -1.02
CA TYR A 58 -0.22 -7.54 -0.49
C TYR A 58 -1.50 -6.96 0.12
N LEU A 59 -1.38 -5.98 1.03
CA LEU A 59 -2.54 -5.38 1.71
C LEU A 59 -3.49 -4.69 0.72
N LYS A 60 -2.96 -4.00 -0.29
CA LYS A 60 -3.78 -3.42 -1.37
C LYS A 60 -4.53 -4.49 -2.14
N SER A 61 -3.83 -5.53 -2.58
CA SER A 61 -4.47 -6.60 -3.35
C SER A 61 -5.53 -7.35 -2.53
N MET A 62 -5.28 -7.56 -1.24
CA MET A 62 -6.22 -8.17 -0.33
C MET A 62 -7.47 -7.31 -0.13
N PHE A 63 -7.29 -6.00 0.08
CA PHE A 63 -8.41 -5.07 0.22
C PHE A 63 -9.35 -5.14 -0.98
N PHE A 64 -8.83 -5.08 -2.20
CA PHE A 64 -9.65 -5.08 -3.42
C PHE A 64 -10.27 -6.44 -3.77
N GLN A 65 -9.89 -7.52 -3.07
CA GLN A 65 -10.47 -8.85 -3.26
C GLN A 65 -11.38 -9.28 -2.11
N GLU A 66 -10.99 -9.05 -0.86
CA GLU A 66 -11.70 -9.56 0.33
C GLU A 66 -12.02 -8.50 1.38
N HIS A 67 -11.60 -7.26 1.23
CA HIS A 67 -11.83 -6.08 2.08
C HIS A 67 -11.45 -6.23 3.57
N GLU A 68 -12.02 -7.20 4.29
CA GLU A 68 -11.99 -7.25 5.76
C GLU A 68 -10.63 -7.68 6.33
N GLY A 69 -9.90 -8.54 5.63
CA GLY A 69 -8.64 -9.10 6.12
C GLY A 69 -7.47 -8.10 6.16
N ALA A 70 -7.49 -7.09 5.31
CA ALA A 70 -6.33 -6.21 5.13
C ALA A 70 -5.93 -5.44 6.40
N LEU A 71 -6.89 -4.96 7.20
CA LEU A 71 -6.58 -4.27 8.46
C LEU A 71 -6.12 -5.23 9.56
N ILE A 72 -6.65 -6.45 9.57
CA ILE A 72 -6.23 -7.51 10.50
C ILE A 72 -4.77 -7.86 10.22
N ASP A 73 -4.42 -8.06 8.96
CA ASP A 73 -3.06 -8.41 8.56
C ASP A 73 -2.09 -7.25 8.74
N LEU A 74 -2.52 -6.00 8.51
CA LEU A 74 -1.72 -4.82 8.84
C LEU A 74 -1.40 -4.77 10.34
N LYS A 75 -2.40 -5.01 11.19
CA LYS A 75 -2.18 -5.06 12.64
C LYS A 75 -1.21 -6.17 13.03
N ALA A 76 -1.40 -7.37 12.48
CA ALA A 76 -0.50 -8.50 12.72
C ALA A 76 0.94 -8.20 12.27
N TYR A 77 1.11 -7.54 11.13
CA TYR A 77 2.42 -7.09 10.65
C TYR A 77 3.08 -6.11 11.63
N ILE A 78 2.33 -5.09 12.10
CA ILE A 78 2.83 -4.10 13.08
C ILE A 78 3.26 -4.80 14.36
N ASP A 79 2.44 -5.69 14.90
CA ASP A 79 2.70 -6.42 16.15
C ASP A 79 3.93 -7.33 16.04
N LEU A 80 4.14 -7.96 14.89
CA LEU A 80 5.23 -8.90 14.64
C LEU A 80 6.55 -8.20 14.30
N LYS A 81 6.52 -7.24 13.38
CA LYS A 81 7.70 -6.59 12.82
C LYS A 81 8.14 -5.35 13.57
N LYS A 82 7.20 -4.69 14.25
CA LYS A 82 7.43 -3.43 14.98
C LYS A 82 8.19 -2.41 14.14
N PRO A 83 7.66 -2.04 12.95
CA PRO A 83 8.35 -1.15 12.04
C PRO A 83 8.65 0.19 12.71
N ASP A 84 9.80 0.78 12.43
CA ASP A 84 10.16 2.12 12.89
C ASP A 84 9.31 3.21 12.19
N ALA A 85 9.49 4.46 12.59
CA ALA A 85 8.72 5.59 12.06
C ALA A 85 8.94 5.77 10.55
N TYR A 86 10.16 5.57 10.06
CA TYR A 86 10.45 5.64 8.63
C TYR A 86 9.73 4.53 7.85
N SER A 87 9.89 3.27 8.26
CA SER A 87 9.27 2.11 7.62
C SER A 87 7.73 2.21 7.66
N SER A 88 7.16 2.64 8.80
CA SER A 88 5.72 2.86 8.94
C SER A 88 5.21 3.95 8.00
N SER A 89 5.94 5.07 7.90
CA SER A 89 5.59 6.16 6.98
C SER A 89 5.70 5.73 5.52
N MET A 90 6.76 4.99 5.16
CA MET A 90 6.93 4.48 3.79
C MET A 90 5.90 3.41 3.43
N LEU A 91 5.50 2.56 4.40
CA LEU A 91 4.38 1.64 4.20
C LEU A 91 3.09 2.41 3.91
N PHE A 92 2.82 3.46 4.69
CA PHE A 92 1.64 4.29 4.44
C PHE A 92 1.69 4.99 3.07
N ALA A 93 2.84 5.51 2.65
CA ALA A 93 3.04 6.05 1.31
C ALA A 93 2.73 5.02 0.20
N ARG A 94 3.12 3.77 0.41
CA ARG A 94 2.82 2.64 -0.50
C ARG A 94 1.33 2.33 -0.57
N LEU A 95 0.63 2.36 0.56
CA LEU A 95 -0.83 2.18 0.59
C LEU A 95 -1.56 3.32 -0.12
N LEU A 96 -1.08 4.57 0.03
CA LEU A 96 -1.63 5.71 -0.69
C LEU A 96 -1.50 5.62 -2.21
N TYR A 97 -0.44 4.97 -2.72
CA TYR A 97 -0.19 4.90 -4.15
C TYR A 97 -1.12 3.89 -4.84
N PRO A 98 -1.94 4.31 -5.81
CA PRO A 98 -2.99 3.48 -6.40
C PRO A 98 -2.47 2.50 -7.46
N SER A 99 -1.44 1.70 -7.14
CA SER A 99 -0.83 0.74 -8.07
C SER A 99 -1.82 -0.29 -8.59
N TYR A 100 -2.77 -0.72 -7.75
CA TYR A 100 -3.78 -1.70 -8.16
C TYR A 100 -4.67 -1.20 -9.30
N TYR A 101 -5.04 0.09 -9.27
CA TYR A 101 -5.78 0.73 -10.35
C TYR A 101 -4.98 0.76 -11.66
N PHE A 102 -3.71 1.15 -11.60
CA PHE A 102 -2.86 1.19 -12.79
C PHE A 102 -2.62 -0.20 -13.36
N ASP A 103 -2.32 -1.18 -12.51
CA ASP A 103 -2.13 -2.58 -12.92
C ASP A 103 -3.38 -3.17 -13.57
N LEU A 104 -4.57 -2.82 -13.08
CA LEU A 104 -5.82 -3.26 -13.68
C LEU A 104 -6.07 -2.57 -15.02
N HIS A 105 -5.82 -1.27 -15.11
CA HIS A 105 -5.95 -0.51 -16.36
C HIS A 105 -5.04 -1.08 -17.45
N GLU A 106 -3.77 -1.38 -17.14
CA GLU A 106 -2.86 -2.04 -18.07
C GLU A 106 -3.42 -3.38 -18.57
N ARG A 107 -3.92 -4.23 -17.66
CA ARG A 107 -4.50 -5.54 -18.03
C ARG A 107 -5.76 -5.41 -18.90
N ILE A 108 -6.59 -4.41 -18.65
CA ILE A 108 -7.77 -4.13 -19.49
C ILE A 108 -7.33 -3.74 -20.90
N MET A 109 -6.32 -2.90 -21.02
CA MET A 109 -5.81 -2.46 -22.32
C MET A 109 -5.13 -3.58 -23.11
N GLU A 110 -4.50 -4.55 -22.41
CA GLU A 110 -3.77 -5.66 -23.05
C GLU A 110 -4.66 -6.87 -23.38
N ALA A 111 -5.69 -7.12 -22.61
CA ALA A 111 -6.42 -8.40 -22.62
C ALA A 111 -7.91 -8.30 -22.97
N ASP A 112 -8.40 -7.16 -23.46
CA ASP A 112 -9.85 -6.96 -23.68
C ASP A 112 -10.71 -7.28 -22.43
N GLU A 113 -10.11 -7.18 -21.23
CA GLU A 113 -10.82 -7.38 -19.97
C GLU A 113 -11.85 -6.27 -19.78
N LYS A 114 -13.06 -6.68 -19.41
CA LYS A 114 -14.22 -5.82 -19.41
C LYS A 114 -14.06 -4.58 -18.51
N GLU A 115 -14.46 -3.45 -19.02
CA GLU A 115 -14.61 -2.14 -18.36
C GLU A 115 -15.36 -2.22 -17.00
N GLU A 116 -16.20 -3.24 -16.80
CA GLU A 116 -16.92 -3.54 -15.56
C GLU A 116 -15.99 -3.70 -14.34
N LYS A 117 -14.78 -4.29 -14.52
CA LYS A 117 -13.82 -4.42 -13.42
C LYS A 117 -13.22 -3.09 -13.00
N LEU A 118 -13.00 -2.19 -13.96
CA LEU A 118 -12.52 -0.84 -13.67
C LEU A 118 -13.56 -0.05 -12.89
N LEU A 119 -14.82 -0.11 -13.32
CA LEU A 119 -15.94 0.54 -12.64
C LEU A 119 -16.09 0.03 -11.21
N SER A 120 -15.99 -1.29 -10.99
CA SER A 120 -16.09 -1.86 -9.64
C SER A 120 -15.00 -1.36 -8.68
N ILE A 121 -13.83 -0.99 -9.18
CA ILE A 121 -12.77 -0.40 -8.35
C ILE A 121 -13.03 1.07 -8.08
N ILE A 122 -13.55 1.81 -9.06
CA ILE A 122 -13.94 3.21 -8.87
C ILE A 122 -15.03 3.29 -7.78
N ASP A 123 -15.99 2.36 -7.78
CA ASP A 123 -17.04 2.28 -6.77
C ASP A 123 -16.49 1.95 -5.36
N GLN A 124 -15.27 1.41 -5.26
CA GLN A 124 -14.62 1.10 -3.99
C GLN A 124 -13.70 2.23 -3.47
N VAL A 125 -13.62 3.36 -4.14
CA VAL A 125 -12.71 4.47 -3.75
C VAL A 125 -13.01 4.96 -2.35
N GLU A 126 -14.28 5.20 -2.01
CA GLU A 126 -14.67 5.66 -0.67
C GLU A 126 -14.32 4.63 0.41
N ALA A 127 -14.56 3.35 0.13
CA ALA A 127 -14.19 2.27 1.05
C ALA A 127 -12.66 2.19 1.22
N TYR A 128 -11.90 2.45 0.16
CA TYR A 128 -10.45 2.47 0.23
C TYR A 128 -9.92 3.68 1.01
N GLU A 129 -10.53 4.85 0.87
CA GLU A 129 -10.19 6.02 1.69
C GLU A 129 -10.44 5.76 3.18
N LEU A 130 -11.54 5.09 3.52
CA LEU A 130 -11.80 4.66 4.89
C LEU A 130 -10.77 3.65 5.40
N PHE A 131 -10.37 2.70 4.55
CA PHE A 131 -9.27 1.78 4.85
C PHE A 131 -7.97 2.54 5.12
N LEU A 132 -7.61 3.52 4.30
CA LEU A 132 -6.42 4.35 4.49
C LEU A 132 -6.45 5.14 5.80
N LYS A 133 -7.60 5.71 6.19
CA LYS A 133 -7.77 6.37 7.50
C LYS A 133 -7.49 5.42 8.65
N LYS A 134 -8.06 4.21 8.61
CA LYS A 134 -7.85 3.18 9.64
C LYS A 134 -6.41 2.65 9.65
N ALA A 135 -5.82 2.44 8.48
CA ALA A 135 -4.42 2.04 8.36
C ALA A 135 -3.47 3.09 8.95
N TRP A 136 -3.71 4.37 8.65
CA TRP A 136 -2.96 5.47 9.26
C TRP A 136 -3.09 5.46 10.79
N GLN A 137 -4.31 5.29 11.32
CA GLN A 137 -4.55 5.24 12.77
C GLN A 137 -3.75 4.10 13.44
N LEU A 138 -3.74 2.91 12.84
CA LEU A 138 -2.98 1.76 13.36
C LEU A 138 -1.47 2.03 13.36
N LEU A 139 -0.93 2.56 12.26
CA LEU A 139 0.48 2.89 12.14
C LEU A 139 0.87 4.02 13.10
N ASN A 140 0.05 5.08 13.18
CA ASN A 140 0.30 6.22 14.07
C ASN A 140 0.20 5.86 15.55
N ALA A 141 -0.65 4.91 15.91
CA ALA A 141 -0.73 4.39 17.28
C ALA A 141 0.52 3.58 17.68
N HIS A 142 1.20 2.95 16.70
CA HIS A 142 2.43 2.23 16.94
C HIS A 142 3.65 3.17 17.02
N CYS A 143 3.78 4.08 16.07
CA CYS A 143 4.79 5.14 16.07
C CYS A 143 4.26 6.37 15.33
N ALA A 144 4.54 7.56 15.84
CA ALA A 144 4.04 8.79 15.26
C ALA A 144 4.48 8.94 13.80
N ILE A 145 3.50 9.01 12.88
CA ILE A 145 3.70 9.27 11.47
C ILE A 145 2.91 10.51 11.04
N GLU A 146 3.42 11.22 10.03
CA GLU A 146 2.81 12.46 9.57
C GLU A 146 1.42 12.18 8.95
N PRO A 147 0.37 12.95 9.32
CA PRO A 147 -0.94 12.79 8.72
C PRO A 147 -1.06 13.54 7.39
N LEU A 148 -2.01 13.11 6.57
CA LEU A 148 -2.52 13.92 5.46
C LEU A 148 -3.73 14.74 5.90
N ALA A 149 -3.87 15.94 5.36
CA ALA A 149 -4.92 16.89 5.75
C ALA A 149 -6.35 16.30 5.69
N TRP A 150 -6.63 15.44 4.70
CA TRP A 150 -7.95 14.83 4.55
C TRP A 150 -8.22 13.68 5.54
N ILE A 151 -7.15 13.03 6.06
CA ILE A 151 -7.27 11.97 7.09
C ILE A 151 -7.80 12.55 8.40
N LEU A 152 -7.39 13.78 8.73
CA LEU A 152 -7.77 14.47 9.95
C LEU A 152 -9.16 15.10 9.89
N LYS A 153 -9.79 15.17 8.72
CA LYS A 153 -11.16 15.66 8.61
C LYS A 153 -12.10 14.61 9.18
N GLU A 154 -12.76 14.96 10.28
CA GLU A 154 -13.92 14.20 10.77
C GLU A 154 -15.02 14.25 9.72
N GLU A 155 -15.71 13.14 9.53
CA GLU A 155 -16.92 13.10 8.72
C GLU A 155 -17.95 13.97 9.42
N SER A 156 -18.26 15.09 8.77
CA SER A 156 -19.31 16.01 9.22
C SER A 156 -20.67 15.42 8.92
#